data_653b86210799833da0bb917424da5d57
#
_entry.id   653b86210799833da0bb917424da5d57
#
_cell.length_a   1.000
_cell.length_b   1.000
_cell.length_c   1.000
_cell.angle_alpha   90.00
_cell.angle_beta   90.00
_cell.angle_gamma   90.00
#
_symmetry.space_group_name_H-M   'P 1'
#
loop_
_entity.id
_entity.type
_entity.pdbx_description
1 polymer ?
#
loop_
_entity_poly.entity_id
_entity_poly.type
_entity_poly.pdbx_seq_one_letter_code
_entity_poly.pdbx_strand_id
1 'polypeptide(L)'
;MKNVISYVTRATDERLGCLRIYADANGETHMQEIDMALLPKTLFKDNPPLCLSDTLPASGIHFCRVPSGMGEVSWHNPPRRMLVIWLTGEVEFETSDGDIRRVAAGGAVLAEDTTGRGHISRHPREGQLVAHIELA
;
A
#
# COMPACT_ATOMS: atom_id res chain seq x y z
N MET A 1 16.34 -10.78 -18.03
CA MET A 1 15.54 -9.61 -18.45
C MET A 1 14.80 -9.07 -17.22
N LYS A 2 14.87 -7.78 -16.99
CA LYS A 2 14.14 -7.18 -15.88
C LYS A 2 12.64 -7.20 -16.17
N ASN A 3 11.85 -7.43 -15.15
CA ASN A 3 10.39 -7.30 -15.23
C ASN A 3 10.01 -5.87 -15.56
N VAL A 4 8.95 -5.70 -16.33
CA VAL A 4 8.39 -4.38 -16.59
C VAL A 4 7.82 -3.84 -15.28
N ILE A 5 8.26 -2.65 -14.88
CA ILE A 5 7.74 -1.98 -13.69
C ILE A 5 6.35 -1.46 -14.01
N SER A 6 5.38 -1.86 -13.19
CA SER A 6 4.00 -1.42 -13.34
C SER A 6 3.55 -0.61 -12.14
N TYR A 7 2.64 0.32 -12.38
CA TYR A 7 1.96 1.04 -11.31
C TYR A 7 0.76 0.23 -10.83
N VAL A 8 0.54 0.29 -9.53
CA VAL A 8 -0.64 -0.30 -8.91
C VAL A 8 -1.87 0.52 -9.31
N THR A 9 -2.96 -0.18 -9.59
CA THR A 9 -4.24 0.44 -9.95
C THR A 9 -4.72 1.36 -8.82
N ARG A 10 -5.07 2.59 -9.20
CA ARG A 10 -5.63 3.57 -8.27
C ARG A 10 -7.10 3.29 -8.02
N ALA A 11 -7.64 3.97 -7.00
CA ALA A 11 -9.06 3.92 -6.71
C ALA A 11 -9.91 4.37 -7.90
N THR A 12 -11.04 3.70 -8.09
CA THR A 12 -12.09 4.06 -9.05
C THR A 12 -13.39 4.30 -8.26
N ASP A 13 -14.47 4.64 -8.95
CA ASP A 13 -15.77 4.84 -8.30
C ASP A 13 -16.30 3.60 -7.59
N GLU A 14 -15.88 2.40 -8.00
CA GLU A 14 -16.41 1.14 -7.51
C GLU A 14 -15.43 0.35 -6.66
N ARG A 15 -14.15 0.68 -6.70
CA ARG A 15 -13.09 -0.13 -6.06
C ARG A 15 -11.95 0.73 -5.57
N LEU A 16 -11.42 0.37 -4.43
CA LEU A 16 -10.14 0.85 -3.97
C LEU A 16 -9.08 -0.21 -4.29
N GLY A 17 -8.20 0.08 -5.25
CA GLY A 17 -7.06 -0.77 -5.54
C GLY A 17 -6.03 -0.70 -4.42
N CYS A 18 -5.48 -1.85 -4.05
CA CYS A 18 -4.52 -1.95 -2.98
C CYS A 18 -3.46 -2.99 -3.33
N LEU A 19 -2.19 -2.66 -3.08
CA LEU A 19 -1.09 -3.60 -3.24
C LEU A 19 -0.87 -4.33 -1.92
N ARG A 20 -1.04 -5.65 -1.94
CA ARG A 20 -0.71 -6.47 -0.78
C ARG A 20 0.72 -6.97 -0.88
N ILE A 21 1.51 -6.78 0.17
CA ILE A 21 2.85 -7.37 0.31
C ILE A 21 2.78 -8.38 1.45
N TYR A 22 3.15 -9.63 1.19
CA TYR A 22 3.02 -10.70 2.16
C TYR A 22 4.14 -11.72 2.04
N ALA A 23 4.36 -12.49 3.09
CA ALA A 23 5.31 -13.60 3.10
C ALA A 23 4.56 -14.94 3.02
N ASP A 24 5.11 -15.87 2.24
CA ASP A 24 4.61 -17.25 2.22
C ASP A 24 5.18 -18.08 3.36
N ALA A 25 4.83 -19.36 3.42
CA ALA A 25 5.26 -20.27 4.48
C ALA A 25 6.78 -20.48 4.52
N ASN A 26 7.47 -20.21 3.42
CA ASN A 26 8.94 -20.35 3.31
C ASN A 26 9.66 -19.02 3.56
N GLY A 27 8.93 -17.96 3.87
CA GLY A 27 9.50 -16.64 4.09
C GLY A 27 9.77 -15.84 2.82
N GLU A 28 9.47 -16.39 1.64
CA GLU A 28 9.53 -15.65 0.38
C GLU A 28 8.44 -14.61 0.36
N THR A 29 8.75 -13.40 -0.11
CA THR A 29 7.77 -12.33 -0.16
C THR A 29 7.24 -12.10 -1.56
N HIS A 30 6.00 -11.70 -1.63
CA HIS A 30 5.23 -11.56 -2.86
C HIS A 30 4.40 -10.29 -2.83
N MET A 31 4.05 -9.79 -4.00
CA MET A 31 3.10 -8.69 -4.16
C MET A 31 1.90 -9.15 -4.96
N GLN A 32 0.73 -8.69 -4.56
CA GLN A 32 -0.54 -9.02 -5.19
C GLN A 32 -1.45 -7.80 -5.14
N GLU A 33 -2.04 -7.45 -6.28
CA GLU A 33 -3.10 -6.45 -6.27
C GLU A 33 -4.38 -7.06 -5.74
N ILE A 34 -5.00 -6.36 -4.80
CA ILE A 34 -6.31 -6.72 -4.25
C ILE A 34 -7.25 -5.53 -4.41
N ASP A 35 -8.52 -5.81 -4.58
CA ASP A 35 -9.54 -4.80 -4.69
C ASP A 35 -10.44 -4.81 -3.45
N MET A 36 -10.69 -3.63 -2.90
CA MET A 36 -11.72 -3.45 -1.89
C MET A 36 -12.97 -2.95 -2.59
N ALA A 37 -14.04 -3.75 -2.56
CA ALA A 37 -15.30 -3.35 -3.14
C ALA A 37 -15.88 -2.15 -2.37
N LEU A 38 -16.39 -1.19 -3.12
CA LEU A 38 -17.11 -0.03 -2.59
C LEU A 38 -18.58 -0.21 -2.89
N LEU A 39 -19.38 -0.45 -1.87
CA LEU A 39 -20.79 -0.78 -2.02
C LEU A 39 -21.67 0.43 -1.68
N PRO A 40 -22.74 0.67 -2.46
CA PRO A 40 -23.60 1.83 -2.22
C PRO A 40 -24.35 1.71 -0.90
N LYS A 41 -24.40 2.83 -0.17
CA LYS A 41 -25.14 2.94 1.07
C LYS A 41 -25.70 4.35 1.22
N THR A 42 -27.00 4.45 1.47
CA THR A 42 -27.65 5.74 1.72
C THR A 42 -27.39 6.15 3.17
N LEU A 43 -26.58 7.18 3.35
CA LEU A 43 -26.25 7.73 4.66
C LEU A 43 -27.05 8.98 4.98
N PHE A 44 -27.41 9.75 3.97
CA PHE A 44 -28.11 11.01 4.11
C PHE A 44 -29.41 10.94 3.34
N LYS A 45 -30.53 11.25 4.02
CA LYS A 45 -31.83 11.29 3.42
C LYS A 45 -31.86 12.26 2.22
N ASP A 46 -32.50 11.88 1.14
CA ASP A 46 -32.67 12.68 -0.08
C ASP A 46 -31.38 12.96 -0.84
N ASN A 47 -30.27 12.29 -0.50
CA ASN A 47 -29.03 12.36 -1.24
C ASN A 47 -28.70 11.04 -1.94
N PRO A 48 -27.90 11.09 -3.01
CA PRO A 48 -27.38 9.86 -3.62
C PRO A 48 -26.63 9.02 -2.60
N PRO A 49 -26.60 7.68 -2.78
CA PRO A 49 -25.85 6.82 -1.88
C PRO A 49 -24.33 7.08 -2.00
N LEU A 50 -23.63 6.95 -0.89
CA LEU A 50 -22.18 6.85 -0.89
C LEU A 50 -21.78 5.40 -1.12
N CYS A 51 -20.58 5.18 -1.66
CA CYS A 51 -20.04 3.83 -1.84
C CYS A 51 -18.95 3.60 -0.79
N LEU A 52 -19.16 2.60 0.03
CA LEU A 52 -18.29 2.33 1.19
C LEU A 52 -17.69 0.93 1.10
N SER A 53 -16.41 0.83 1.49
CA SER A 53 -15.80 -0.48 1.77
C SER A 53 -16.28 -1.01 3.11
N ASP A 54 -15.98 -2.27 3.40
CA ASP A 54 -16.05 -2.79 4.75
C ASP A 54 -15.10 -2.00 5.66
N THR A 55 -15.45 -1.94 6.94
CA THR A 55 -14.59 -1.28 7.92
C THR A 55 -13.40 -2.18 8.26
N LEU A 56 -12.19 -1.62 8.16
CA LEU A 56 -10.98 -2.29 8.60
C LEU A 56 -10.66 -1.86 10.04
N PRO A 57 -10.64 -2.79 11.01
CA PRO A 57 -10.24 -2.45 12.36
C PRO A 57 -8.81 -1.91 12.38
N ALA A 58 -8.60 -0.80 13.06
CA ALA A 58 -7.30 -0.13 13.15
C ALA A 58 -7.04 0.31 14.59
N SER A 59 -5.78 0.28 15.00
CA SER A 59 -5.36 0.66 16.35
C SER A 59 -4.74 2.05 16.42
N GLY A 60 -4.31 2.58 15.31
CA GLY A 60 -3.71 3.91 15.30
C GLY A 60 -3.36 4.38 13.90
N ILE A 61 -3.12 5.67 13.79
CA ILE A 61 -2.69 6.31 12.56
C ILE A 61 -1.59 7.33 12.87
N HIS A 62 -0.57 7.38 12.03
CA HIS A 62 0.38 8.49 12.03
C HIS A 62 0.75 8.84 10.59
N PHE A 63 1.26 10.04 10.41
CA PHE A 63 1.72 10.49 9.10
C PHE A 63 3.25 10.45 9.07
N CYS A 64 3.78 10.09 7.92
CA CYS A 64 5.21 9.99 7.73
C CYS A 64 5.64 10.79 6.52
N ARG A 65 6.61 11.66 6.71
CA ARG A 65 7.29 12.32 5.60
C ARG A 65 8.58 11.56 5.30
N VAL A 66 8.66 11.03 4.10
CA VAL A 66 9.91 10.51 3.57
C VAL A 66 10.67 11.69 2.97
N PRO A 67 11.85 12.03 3.48
CA PRO A 67 12.58 13.19 2.98
C PRO A 67 13.08 12.96 1.55
N SER A 68 13.26 14.05 0.82
CA SER A 68 13.90 13.99 -0.50
C SER A 68 15.31 13.42 -0.37
N GLY A 69 15.71 12.60 -1.35
CA GLY A 69 17.03 11.99 -1.36
C GLY A 69 17.20 10.78 -0.46
N MET A 70 16.11 10.25 0.11
CA MET A 70 16.20 9.06 0.96
C MET A 70 16.79 7.84 0.24
N GLY A 71 16.49 7.68 -1.05
CA GLY A 71 17.02 6.59 -1.85
C GLY A 71 16.45 5.23 -1.47
N GLU A 72 17.31 4.22 -1.45
CA GLU A 72 16.90 2.84 -1.20
C GLU A 72 16.98 2.49 0.27
N VAL A 73 15.91 1.87 0.76
CA VAL A 73 15.89 1.20 2.05
C VAL A 73 15.96 -0.30 1.77
N SER A 74 17.06 -0.93 2.20
CA SER A 74 17.31 -2.35 1.95
C SER A 74 16.28 -3.25 2.64
N TRP A 75 16.41 -4.56 2.45
CA TRP A 75 15.48 -5.55 2.96
C TRP A 75 15.06 -5.30 4.40
N HIS A 76 13.76 -5.11 4.60
CA HIS A 76 13.20 -4.84 5.92
C HIS A 76 11.76 -5.32 5.99
N ASN A 77 11.28 -5.56 7.21
CA ASN A 77 9.91 -5.93 7.49
C ASN A 77 9.18 -4.72 8.08
N PRO A 78 7.89 -4.51 7.77
CA PRO A 78 7.12 -3.53 8.52
C PRO A 78 7.03 -3.97 9.98
N PRO A 79 7.02 -3.02 10.94
CA PRO A 79 6.97 -3.38 12.36
C PRO A 79 5.65 -4.03 12.77
N ARG A 80 4.59 -3.78 12.01
CA ARG A 80 3.25 -4.32 12.20
C ARG A 80 2.55 -4.43 10.86
N ARG A 81 1.46 -5.16 10.83
CA ARG A 81 0.54 -5.15 9.70
C ARG A 81 -0.06 -3.76 9.56
N MET A 82 0.11 -3.15 8.40
CA MET A 82 -0.29 -1.75 8.16
C MET A 82 -0.96 -1.58 6.82
N LEU A 83 -1.89 -0.63 6.78
CA LEU A 83 -2.35 -0.04 5.53
C LEU A 83 -1.66 1.31 5.37
N VAL A 84 -0.93 1.49 4.27
CA VAL A 84 -0.20 2.72 3.98
C VAL A 84 -0.83 3.38 2.77
N ILE A 85 -1.15 4.67 2.88
CA ILE A 85 -1.77 5.42 1.81
C ILE A 85 -0.83 6.53 1.36
N TRP A 86 -0.52 6.58 0.07
CA TRP A 86 0.32 7.63 -0.50
C TRP A 86 -0.49 8.89 -0.74
N LEU A 87 -0.12 9.96 -0.04
CA LEU A 87 -0.76 11.25 -0.18
C LEU A 87 -0.05 12.09 -1.24
N THR A 88 1.27 12.05 -1.28
CA THR A 88 2.08 12.70 -2.32
C THR A 88 3.24 11.80 -2.73
N GLY A 89 3.76 12.01 -3.94
CA GLY A 89 4.94 11.30 -4.41
C GLY A 89 4.66 9.85 -4.79
N GLU A 90 5.73 9.08 -4.87
CA GLU A 90 5.67 7.66 -5.24
C GLU A 90 6.79 6.87 -4.60
N VAL A 91 6.66 5.55 -4.61
CA VAL A 91 7.64 4.60 -4.09
C VAL A 91 7.69 3.38 -5.00
N GLU A 92 8.85 2.75 -5.06
CA GLU A 92 9.04 1.47 -5.74
C GLU A 92 9.32 0.40 -4.69
N PHE A 93 8.57 -0.70 -4.75
CA PHE A 93 8.78 -1.86 -3.90
C PHE A 93 9.35 -3.02 -4.69
N GLU A 94 10.24 -3.77 -4.05
CA GLU A 94 10.71 -5.05 -4.57
C GLU A 94 10.56 -6.12 -3.50
N THR A 95 9.98 -7.25 -3.86
CA THR A 95 9.86 -8.43 -3.00
C THR A 95 10.90 -9.48 -3.37
N SER A 96 11.12 -10.45 -2.47
CA SER A 96 12.19 -11.42 -2.63
C SER A 96 11.99 -12.39 -3.81
N ASP A 97 10.77 -12.48 -4.33
CA ASP A 97 10.48 -13.23 -5.56
C ASP A 97 10.89 -12.49 -6.84
N GLY A 98 11.45 -11.28 -6.72
CA GLY A 98 11.91 -10.47 -7.85
C GLY A 98 10.85 -9.57 -8.46
N ASP A 99 9.65 -9.52 -7.90
CA ASP A 99 8.58 -8.63 -8.37
C ASP A 99 8.90 -7.18 -7.97
N ILE A 100 8.67 -6.24 -8.88
CA ILE A 100 8.92 -4.82 -8.67
C ILE A 100 7.69 -4.04 -9.11
N ARG A 101 7.14 -3.23 -8.19
CA ARG A 101 5.96 -2.41 -8.47
C ARG A 101 6.08 -1.03 -7.86
N ARG A 102 5.42 -0.06 -8.48
CA ARG A 102 5.37 1.32 -8.01
C ARG A 102 3.98 1.69 -7.52
N VAL A 103 3.96 2.47 -6.44
CA VAL A 103 2.74 3.04 -5.88
C VAL A 103 2.89 4.55 -5.86
N ALA A 104 1.92 5.24 -6.42
CA ALA A 104 1.89 6.70 -6.49
C ALA A 104 0.77 7.26 -5.61
N ALA A 105 0.70 8.59 -5.52
CA ALA A 105 -0.36 9.27 -4.77
C ALA A 105 -1.76 8.78 -5.19
N GLY A 106 -2.60 8.51 -4.22
CA GLY A 106 -3.90 7.86 -4.39
C GLY A 106 -3.85 6.34 -4.33
N GLY A 107 -2.67 5.73 -4.26
CA GLY A 107 -2.49 4.29 -4.09
C GLY A 107 -2.36 3.90 -2.62
N ALA A 108 -2.66 2.64 -2.33
CA ALA A 108 -2.57 2.08 -0.99
C ALA A 108 -1.78 0.77 -1.01
N VAL A 109 -1.11 0.49 0.10
CA VAL A 109 -0.35 -0.74 0.31
C VAL A 109 -0.80 -1.40 1.60
N LEU A 110 -1.15 -2.68 1.52
CA LEU A 110 -1.39 -3.50 2.69
C LEU A 110 -0.10 -4.28 2.97
N ALA A 111 0.69 -3.79 3.92
CA ALA A 111 1.96 -4.38 4.28
C ALA A 111 1.73 -5.45 5.36
N GLU A 112 1.87 -6.72 4.96
CA GLU A 112 1.64 -7.88 5.82
C GLU A 112 2.89 -8.76 6.00
N ASP A 113 4.00 -8.38 5.40
CA ASP A 113 5.26 -9.12 5.46
C ASP A 113 6.05 -8.82 6.74
N THR A 114 5.38 -8.96 7.88
CA THR A 114 5.97 -8.76 9.21
C THR A 114 6.98 -9.83 9.58
N THR A 115 7.01 -10.92 8.81
CA THR A 115 7.96 -12.01 8.91
C THR A 115 8.55 -12.30 7.54
N GLY A 116 9.51 -13.21 7.47
CA GLY A 116 10.16 -13.57 6.21
C GLY A 116 11.19 -12.55 5.77
N ARG A 117 11.47 -12.53 4.46
CA ARG A 117 12.57 -11.73 3.90
C ARG A 117 12.29 -10.24 3.80
N GLY A 118 11.03 -9.83 3.95
CA GLY A 118 10.66 -8.43 3.83
C GLY A 118 10.70 -7.92 2.39
N HIS A 119 10.86 -6.62 2.27
CA HIS A 119 10.89 -5.95 0.96
C HIS A 119 11.94 -4.84 0.95
N ILE A 120 12.29 -4.42 -0.26
CA ILE A 120 13.08 -3.20 -0.49
C ILE A 120 12.10 -2.10 -0.87
N SER A 121 12.33 -0.89 -0.37
CA SER A 121 11.64 0.29 -0.85
C SER A 121 12.66 1.26 -1.46
N ARG A 122 12.33 1.80 -2.65
CA ARG A 122 13.16 2.80 -3.33
C ARG A 122 12.35 4.07 -3.45
N HIS A 123 12.90 5.11 -2.85
CA HIS A 123 12.23 6.39 -2.80
C HIS A 123 12.82 7.31 -3.87
N PRO A 124 11.98 7.92 -4.71
CA PRO A 124 12.48 8.87 -5.69
C PRO A 124 13.07 10.10 -5.01
N ARG A 125 13.71 10.92 -5.80
CA ARG A 125 14.43 12.09 -5.33
C ARG A 125 13.55 13.06 -4.55
N GLU A 126 12.32 13.24 -4.98
CA GLU A 126 11.33 14.05 -4.29
C GLU A 126 10.81 13.31 -3.06
N GLY A 127 10.54 14.06 -2.01
CA GLY A 127 9.95 13.50 -0.81
C GLY A 127 8.51 13.05 -1.01
N GLN A 128 8.04 12.27 -0.06
CA GLN A 128 6.66 11.76 -0.06
C GLN A 128 6.00 12.05 1.28
N LEU A 129 4.70 12.17 1.24
CA LEU A 129 3.88 12.18 2.46
C LEU A 129 2.96 10.97 2.40
N VAL A 130 2.99 10.16 3.44
CA VAL A 130 2.16 8.95 3.54
C VAL A 130 1.43 8.90 4.86
N ALA A 131 0.30 8.21 4.87
CA ALA A 131 -0.43 7.89 6.10
C ALA A 131 -0.18 6.41 6.43
N HIS A 132 0.30 6.13 7.63
CA HIS A 132 0.48 4.79 8.16
C HIS A 132 -0.69 4.47 9.08
N ILE A 133 -1.47 3.46 8.74
CA ILE A 133 -2.60 3.01 9.54
C ILE A 133 -2.24 1.64 10.10
N GLU A 134 -2.04 1.56 11.42
CA GLU A 134 -1.76 0.31 12.09
C GLU A 134 -3.05 -0.50 12.20
N LEU A 135 -3.07 -1.69 11.62
CA LEU A 135 -4.22 -2.56 11.66
C LEU A 135 -4.26 -3.36 12.96
N ALA A 136 -5.45 -3.52 13.48
CA ALA A 136 -5.66 -4.30 14.70
C ALA A 136 -5.51 -5.80 14.43
#